data_cba8afdc0b4b70178e956e67a00e0028
#
_entry.id   cba8afdc0b4b70178e956e67a00e0028
#
_cell.length_a   1.000
_cell.length_b   1.000
_cell.length_c   1.000
_cell.angle_alpha   90.00
_cell.angle_beta   90.00
_cell.angle_gamma   90.00
#
_symmetry.space_group_name_H-M   'P 1'
#
loop_
_entity.id
_entity.type
_entity.pdbx_description
1 polymer ?
#
loop_
_entity_poly.entity_id
_entity_poly.type
_entity_poly.pdbx_seq_one_letter_code
_entity_poly.pdbx_strand_id
1 'polypeptide(L)'
;INKYINKHSAILVTAFIFSLFHLDFAGLIPRFFLGALLGYLFLWSKNIWIPIIAHFINNGQAVLIAYISSGSKDKIDKFGYSISNELDIDLSIAFFSFTSVILLLFMFYKLQKVIKQ
;
A
#
# COMPACT_ATOMS: atom_id res chain seq x y z
N ILE A 1 3.17 7.10 24.64
CA ILE A 1 2.24 6.22 23.88
C ILE A 1 2.47 4.77 24.23
N ASN A 2 3.69 4.38 24.57
CA ASN A 2 4.05 2.97 24.80
C ASN A 2 3.54 2.32 26.09
N LYS A 3 2.80 3.05 26.92
CA LYS A 3 2.36 2.54 28.23
C LYS A 3 1.06 1.74 28.18
N TYR A 4 0.24 1.95 27.12
CA TYR A 4 -1.10 1.39 27.05
C TYR A 4 -1.41 0.58 25.78
N ILE A 5 -0.62 0.70 24.72
CA ILE A 5 -0.86 0.00 23.45
C ILE A 5 0.42 -0.67 22.96
N ASN A 6 0.32 -1.96 22.69
CA ASN A 6 1.41 -2.71 22.05
C ASN A 6 1.67 -2.15 20.63
N LYS A 7 2.92 -2.16 20.19
CA LYS A 7 3.35 -1.69 18.86
C LYS A 7 2.54 -2.31 17.72
N HIS A 8 2.25 -3.60 17.83
CA HIS A 8 1.46 -4.32 16.83
C HIS A 8 0.00 -3.85 16.82
N SER A 9 -0.59 -3.66 18.00
CA SER A 9 -1.96 -3.13 18.10
C SER A 9 -2.05 -1.70 17.56
N ALA A 10 -1.05 -0.87 17.80
CA ALA A 10 -0.99 0.48 17.24
C ALA A 10 -0.95 0.46 15.71
N ILE A 11 -0.15 -0.41 15.11
CA ILE A 11 -0.07 -0.57 13.65
C ILE A 11 -1.42 -1.01 13.07
N LEU A 12 -2.06 -2.02 13.69
CA LEU A 12 -3.34 -2.54 13.22
C LEU A 12 -4.46 -1.50 13.32
N VAL A 13 -4.54 -0.77 14.42
CA VAL A 13 -5.53 0.31 14.60
C VAL A 13 -5.31 1.42 13.58
N THR A 14 -4.06 1.84 13.39
CA THR A 14 -3.73 2.87 12.39
C THR A 14 -4.04 2.41 10.97
N ALA A 15 -3.73 1.16 10.63
CA ALA A 15 -4.06 0.57 9.33
C ALA A 15 -5.58 0.50 9.10
N PHE A 16 -6.33 0.18 10.13
CA PHE A 16 -7.79 0.15 10.06
C PHE A 16 -8.37 1.56 9.83
N ILE A 17 -7.94 2.55 10.60
CA ILE A 17 -8.34 3.94 10.41
C ILE A 17 -7.96 4.44 9.01
N PHE A 18 -6.73 4.16 8.56
CA PHE A 18 -6.26 4.49 7.22
C PHE A 18 -7.18 3.91 6.13
N SER A 19 -7.57 2.66 6.28
CA SER A 19 -8.49 1.98 5.37
C SER A 19 -9.88 2.62 5.34
N LEU A 20 -10.42 3.00 6.49
CA LEU A 20 -11.73 3.64 6.62
C LEU A 20 -11.79 5.02 5.97
N PHE A 21 -10.72 5.81 6.07
CA PHE A 21 -10.67 7.16 5.47
C PHE A 21 -10.82 7.19 3.94
N HIS A 22 -10.64 6.06 3.27
CA HIS A 22 -10.83 5.98 1.83
C HIS A 22 -12.31 5.82 1.42
N LEU A 23 -13.23 5.64 2.38
CA LEU A 23 -14.69 5.55 2.17
C LEU A 23 -15.13 4.55 1.08
N ASP A 24 -14.33 3.54 0.83
CA ASP A 24 -14.57 2.51 -0.16
C ASP A 24 -14.51 1.14 0.50
N PHE A 25 -15.66 0.52 0.67
CA PHE A 25 -15.79 -0.75 1.37
C PHE A 25 -15.17 -1.92 0.59
N ALA A 26 -15.18 -1.86 -0.74
CA ALA A 26 -14.58 -2.90 -1.58
C ALA A 26 -13.06 -2.97 -1.43
N GLY A 27 -12.42 -1.82 -1.30
CA GLY A 27 -10.98 -1.71 -1.10
C GLY A 27 -10.52 -1.74 0.38
N LEU A 28 -11.45 -1.89 1.32
CA LEU A 28 -11.15 -1.80 2.76
C LEU A 28 -10.12 -2.85 3.19
N ILE A 29 -10.34 -4.12 2.81
CA ILE A 29 -9.45 -5.22 3.20
C ILE A 29 -8.06 -5.08 2.60
N PRO A 30 -7.87 -4.90 1.26
CA PRO A 30 -6.55 -4.68 0.68
C PRO A 30 -5.81 -3.48 1.29
N ARG A 31 -6.52 -2.36 1.51
CA ARG A 31 -5.91 -1.15 2.10
C ARG A 31 -5.52 -1.32 3.56
N PHE A 32 -6.31 -2.08 4.30
CA PHE A 32 -5.95 -2.44 5.68
C PHE A 32 -4.61 -3.19 5.72
N PHE A 33 -4.46 -4.21 4.89
CA PHE A 33 -3.20 -4.96 4.81
C PHE A 33 -2.04 -4.10 4.31
N LEU A 34 -2.28 -3.24 3.32
CA LEU A 34 -1.28 -2.29 2.85
C LEU A 34 -0.85 -1.34 3.97
N GLY A 35 -1.79 -0.77 4.70
CA GLY A 35 -1.52 0.11 5.84
C GLY A 35 -0.73 -0.60 6.94
N ALA A 36 -1.06 -1.85 7.25
CA ALA A 36 -0.32 -2.66 8.20
C ALA A 36 1.13 -2.91 7.73
N LEU A 37 1.34 -3.25 6.46
CA LEU A 37 2.68 -3.43 5.88
C LEU A 37 3.50 -2.14 5.95
N LEU A 38 2.92 -0.99 5.62
CA LEU A 38 3.59 0.30 5.73
C LEU A 38 3.95 0.63 7.19
N GLY A 39 3.08 0.30 8.15
CA GLY A 39 3.33 0.44 9.56
C GLY A 39 4.51 -0.44 10.04
N TYR A 40 4.60 -1.67 9.56
CA TYR A 40 5.75 -2.55 9.84
C TYR A 40 7.03 -2.07 9.17
N LEU A 41 6.96 -1.54 7.95
CA LEU A 41 8.11 -0.88 7.31
C LEU A 41 8.66 0.25 8.17
N PHE A 42 7.79 1.08 8.71
CA PHE A 42 8.19 2.13 9.64
C PHE A 42 8.81 1.57 10.93
N LEU A 43 8.18 0.57 11.52
CA LEU A 43 8.66 -0.05 12.76
C LEU A 43 10.08 -0.61 12.61
N TRP A 44 10.38 -1.24 11.48
CA TRP A 44 11.68 -1.86 11.22
C TRP A 44 12.73 -0.88 10.74
N SER A 45 12.36 0.07 9.88
CA SER A 45 13.29 1.05 9.33
C SER A 45 13.65 2.18 10.27
N LYS A 46 12.73 2.50 11.20
CA LYS A 46 12.79 3.71 12.04
C LYS A 46 12.88 5.01 11.21
N ASN A 47 12.51 4.96 9.95
CA ASN A 47 12.56 6.06 9.02
C ASN A 47 11.21 6.20 8.30
N ILE A 48 10.56 7.34 8.49
CA ILE A 48 9.24 7.62 7.91
C ILE A 48 9.26 7.71 6.38
N TRP A 49 10.39 8.06 5.80
CA TRP A 49 10.51 8.18 4.34
C TRP A 49 10.34 6.84 3.61
N ILE A 50 10.72 5.74 4.25
CA ILE A 50 10.62 4.41 3.64
C ILE A 50 9.17 4.00 3.36
N PRO A 51 8.23 4.04 4.32
CA PRO A 51 6.83 3.77 4.01
C PRO A 51 6.20 4.81 3.09
N ILE A 52 6.62 6.09 3.15
CA ILE A 52 6.13 7.12 2.22
C ILE A 52 6.51 6.77 0.78
N ILE A 53 7.77 6.46 0.53
CA ILE A 53 8.26 6.08 -0.81
C ILE A 53 7.59 4.78 -1.27
N ALA A 54 7.47 3.78 -0.39
CA ALA A 54 6.81 2.52 -0.71
C ALA A 54 5.34 2.74 -1.12
N HIS A 55 4.61 3.59 -0.39
CA HIS A 55 3.25 3.95 -0.70
C HIS A 55 3.14 4.72 -2.03
N PHE A 56 4.04 5.66 -2.27
CA PHE A 56 4.12 6.40 -3.52
C PHE A 56 4.37 5.49 -4.72
N ILE A 57 5.31 4.56 -4.62
CA ILE A 57 5.62 3.59 -5.68
C ILE A 57 4.40 2.69 -5.92
N ASN A 58 3.77 2.20 -4.87
CA ASN A 58 2.58 1.35 -4.96
C ASN A 58 1.44 2.06 -5.73
N ASN A 59 1.15 3.29 -5.40
CA ASN A 59 0.12 4.07 -6.08
C ASN A 59 0.55 4.43 -7.51
N GLY A 60 1.80 4.81 -7.72
CA GLY A 60 2.35 5.12 -9.03
C GLY A 60 2.32 3.94 -10.00
N GLN A 61 2.58 2.73 -9.53
CA GLN A 61 2.44 1.52 -10.35
C GLN A 61 1.01 1.29 -10.80
N ALA A 62 0.03 1.47 -9.91
CA ALA A 62 -1.38 1.32 -10.25
C ALA A 62 -1.79 2.29 -11.36
N VAL A 63 -1.37 3.56 -11.25
CA VAL A 63 -1.62 4.59 -12.27
C VAL A 63 -0.92 4.26 -13.59
N LEU A 64 0.34 3.82 -13.53
CA LEU A 64 1.13 3.48 -14.72
C LEU A 64 0.53 2.28 -15.47
N ILE A 65 0.14 1.22 -14.75
CA ILE A 65 -0.51 0.03 -15.33
C ILE A 65 -1.82 0.43 -15.99
N ALA A 66 -2.62 1.24 -15.33
CA ALA A 66 -3.86 1.77 -15.88
C ALA A 66 -3.63 2.57 -17.17
N TYR A 67 -2.60 3.42 -17.19
CA TYR A 67 -2.22 4.20 -18.36
C TYR A 67 -1.82 3.32 -19.53
N ILE A 68 -0.95 2.35 -19.31
CA ILE A 68 -0.48 1.42 -20.35
C ILE A 68 -1.63 0.56 -20.88
N SER A 69 -2.49 0.06 -19.99
CA SER A 69 -3.62 -0.81 -20.35
C SER A 69 -4.71 -0.06 -21.13
N SER A 70 -4.89 1.23 -20.88
CA SER A 70 -5.96 2.02 -21.49
C SER A 70 -5.62 2.58 -22.87
N GLY A 71 -4.36 2.74 -23.20
CA GLY A 71 -3.89 3.18 -24.53
C GLY A 71 -4.29 4.60 -24.95
N SER A 72 -5.02 5.38 -24.14
CA SER A 72 -5.41 6.76 -24.45
C SER A 72 -5.78 7.57 -23.21
N LYS A 73 -5.58 8.89 -23.31
CA LYS A 73 -5.91 9.85 -22.22
C LYS A 73 -7.40 9.84 -21.84
N ASP A 74 -8.31 9.69 -22.81
CA ASP A 74 -9.76 9.65 -22.56
C ASP A 74 -10.22 8.50 -21.67
N LYS A 75 -9.40 7.45 -21.59
CA LYS A 75 -9.67 6.31 -20.71
C LYS A 75 -9.20 6.53 -19.29
N ILE A 76 -8.26 7.44 -19.03
CA ILE A 76 -7.80 7.74 -17.67
C ILE A 76 -8.89 8.43 -16.87
N ASP A 77 -9.62 9.38 -17.49
CA ASP A 77 -10.74 10.05 -16.82
C ASP A 77 -11.88 9.07 -16.56
N LYS A 78 -12.15 8.17 -17.51
CA LYS A 78 -13.09 7.05 -17.33
C LYS A 78 -12.60 6.04 -16.31
N PHE A 79 -11.30 5.79 -16.24
CA PHE A 79 -10.70 4.87 -15.27
C PHE A 79 -10.81 5.41 -13.84
N GLY A 80 -10.57 6.70 -13.64
CA GLY A 80 -10.80 7.36 -12.35
C GLY A 80 -12.25 7.26 -11.91
N TYR A 81 -13.20 7.36 -12.83
CA TYR A 81 -14.62 7.19 -12.58
C TYR A 81 -15.02 5.72 -12.37
N SER A 82 -14.44 4.80 -13.15
CA SER A 82 -14.68 3.34 -12.99
C SER A 82 -14.08 2.78 -11.70
N ILE A 83 -12.93 3.27 -11.26
CA ILE A 83 -12.35 2.90 -9.95
C ILE A 83 -13.30 3.21 -8.80
N SER A 84 -14.09 4.27 -8.93
CA SER A 84 -15.07 4.64 -7.92
C SER A 84 -16.36 3.81 -7.96
N ASN A 85 -16.68 3.15 -9.08
CA ASN A 85 -18.00 2.55 -9.30
C ASN A 85 -18.01 1.04 -9.59
N GLU A 86 -16.91 0.41 -9.95
CA GLU A 86 -16.88 -1.02 -10.26
C GLU A 86 -15.96 -1.80 -9.34
N LEU A 87 -16.54 -2.85 -8.74
CA LEU A 87 -15.83 -3.85 -7.94
C LEU A 87 -14.78 -4.66 -8.73
N ASP A 88 -14.76 -4.51 -10.02
CA ASP A 88 -13.80 -5.11 -10.96
C ASP A 88 -12.56 -4.23 -11.18
N ILE A 89 -12.18 -3.46 -10.19
CA ILE A 89 -10.79 -3.01 -10.17
C ILE A 89 -9.99 -4.28 -10.04
N ASP A 90 -9.53 -4.62 -11.17
CA ASP A 90 -8.74 -5.72 -11.49
C ASP A 90 -8.01 -6.22 -10.25
N LEU A 91 -8.50 -7.32 -9.69
CA LEU A 91 -7.84 -8.01 -8.57
C LEU A 91 -6.34 -8.11 -8.83
N SER A 92 -5.95 -8.07 -10.11
CA SER A 92 -4.58 -8.03 -10.58
C SER A 92 -3.84 -6.78 -10.14
N ILE A 93 -4.42 -5.58 -10.19
CA ILE A 93 -3.76 -4.34 -9.75
C ILE A 93 -3.53 -4.36 -8.25
N ALA A 94 -4.52 -4.80 -7.48
CA ALA A 94 -4.37 -5.00 -6.04
C ALA A 94 -3.29 -6.05 -5.74
N PHE A 95 -3.25 -7.14 -6.48
CA PHE A 95 -2.26 -8.21 -6.33
C PHE A 95 -0.84 -7.73 -6.67
N PHE A 96 -0.65 -7.01 -7.78
CA PHE A 96 0.65 -6.42 -8.14
C PHE A 96 1.12 -5.39 -7.13
N SER A 97 0.21 -4.56 -6.60
CA SER A 97 0.52 -3.62 -5.53
C SER A 97 1.00 -4.33 -4.27
N PHE A 98 0.34 -5.42 -3.88
CA PHE A 98 0.73 -6.25 -2.73
C PHE A 98 2.11 -6.89 -2.93
N THR A 99 2.34 -7.48 -4.10
CA THR A 99 3.61 -8.15 -4.39
C THR A 99 4.78 -7.17 -4.40
N SER A 100 4.60 -5.95 -4.89
CA SER A 100 5.66 -4.93 -4.89
C SER A 100 6.03 -4.49 -3.46
N VAL A 101 5.06 -4.33 -2.57
CA VAL A 101 5.33 -3.98 -1.17
C VAL A 101 6.01 -5.14 -0.44
N ILE A 102 5.59 -6.38 -0.69
CA ILE A 102 6.25 -7.58 -0.13
C ILE A 102 7.71 -7.70 -0.61
N LEU A 103 7.97 -7.44 -1.89
CA LEU A 103 9.34 -7.44 -2.45
C LEU A 103 10.21 -6.36 -1.79
N LEU A 104 9.69 -5.15 -1.60
CA LEU A 104 10.38 -4.07 -0.91
C LEU A 104 10.69 -4.44 0.55
N LEU A 105 9.74 -5.07 1.25
CA LEU A 105 9.94 -5.58 2.60
C LEU A 105 11.05 -6.63 2.65
N PHE A 106 11.05 -7.57 1.70
CA PHE A 106 12.04 -8.62 1.62
C PHE A 106 13.44 -8.08 1.30
N MET A 107 13.54 -7.15 0.34
CA MET A 107 14.79 -6.46 0.03
C MET A 107 15.32 -5.69 1.25
N PHE A 108 14.44 -4.98 1.95
CA PHE A 108 14.81 -4.21 3.13
C PHE A 108 15.28 -5.11 4.28
N TYR A 109 14.60 -6.24 4.49
CA TYR A 109 15.01 -7.25 5.47
C TYR A 109 16.41 -7.81 5.16
N LYS A 110 16.67 -8.15 3.88
CA LYS A 110 17.99 -8.61 3.45
C LYS A 110 19.07 -7.54 3.65
N LEU A 111 18.77 -6.29 3.27
CA LEU A 111 19.72 -5.18 3.46
C LEU A 111 20.07 -4.97 4.94
N GLN A 112 19.10 -5.02 5.83
CA GLN A 112 19.36 -4.92 7.27
C GLN A 112 20.26 -6.05 7.79
N LYS A 113 20.07 -7.27 7.28
CA LYS A 113 20.89 -8.40 7.67
C LYS A 113 22.34 -8.26 7.21
N VAL A 114 22.57 -7.69 6.03
CA VAL A 114 23.92 -7.43 5.49
C VAL A 114 24.62 -6.29 6.26
N ILE A 115 23.91 -5.22 6.59
CA ILE A 115 24.47 -4.06 7.32
C ILE A 115 24.84 -4.40 8.76
N LYS A 116 24.15 -5.37 9.39
CA LYS A 116 24.43 -5.81 10.77
C LYS A 116 25.56 -6.85 10.89
N GLN A 117 26.10 -7.34 9.78
CA GLN A 117 27.29 -8.19 9.73
C GLN A 117 28.55 -7.35 9.57
#